data_5c8c42c2e27669c6fc920ca499254e7b
#
_entry.id   5c8c42c2e27669c6fc920ca499254e7b
#
_cell.length_a   1.000
_cell.length_b   1.000
_cell.length_c   1.000
_cell.angle_alpha   90.00
_cell.angle_beta   90.00
_cell.angle_gamma   90.00
#
_symmetry.space_group_name_H-M   'P 1'
#
loop_
_entity.id
_entity.type
_entity.pdbx_description
1 polymer ?
#
loop_
_entity_poly.entity_id
_entity_poly.type
_entity_poly.pdbx_seq_one_letter_code
_entity_poly.pdbx_strand_id
1 'polypeptide(L)'
;MFVSETHTEAVTWSFTIERFLVEGKTQYQEYQIAEIPRFGKTLFLDYKIQSSLLDEFIFHECMAQPAMITHPNPKKVAICGGGEGATLREALKHNTVEKAVMIDIDEELIDMVKVHMPEWHQGAFDDPRTELIHTDARKYLADHKGAGFDVVLSDLPDPLEAGPAVYLFTKEYFQICADAMSDDGVFAMQAGCANINYPYCFVACLETLEAMKETFPVVRGYWGIITTFMLPWGFILASKKHDPLDLTEEELIKRFAARGFQTRYYTPRFHNSVFTLPDYIMEAQKEHGRVLTDAAPFVWTA
;
A
#
# COMPACT_ATOMS: atom_id res chain seq x y z
N MET A 1 -17.71 21.73 12.03
CA MET A 1 -16.85 20.86 12.86
C MET A 1 -15.60 20.55 12.07
N PHE A 2 -14.45 20.30 12.73
CA PHE A 2 -13.19 20.02 12.02
C PHE A 2 -12.52 18.81 12.64
N VAL A 3 -11.87 17.99 11.80
CA VAL A 3 -10.81 17.07 12.19
C VAL A 3 -9.50 17.68 11.74
N SER A 4 -8.51 17.73 12.64
CA SER A 4 -7.21 18.31 12.33
C SER A 4 -6.13 17.25 12.48
N GLU A 5 -5.27 17.18 11.49
CA GLU A 5 -4.12 16.29 11.42
C GLU A 5 -2.83 17.10 11.38
N THR A 6 -1.96 16.90 12.36
CA THR A 6 -0.60 17.45 12.34
C THR A 6 0.27 16.53 11.48
N HIS A 7 0.79 17.10 10.40
CA HIS A 7 1.61 16.37 9.45
C HIS A 7 3.11 16.57 9.72
N THR A 8 3.50 17.79 10.09
CA THR A 8 4.85 18.13 10.54
C THR A 8 4.76 19.20 11.62
N GLU A 9 5.87 19.54 12.28
CA GLU A 9 5.91 20.65 13.23
C GLU A 9 5.47 22.01 12.63
N ALA A 10 5.49 22.13 11.31
CA ALA A 10 5.14 23.35 10.58
C ALA A 10 3.77 23.29 9.91
N VAL A 11 3.16 22.10 9.75
CA VAL A 11 1.95 21.92 8.94
C VAL A 11 0.90 21.11 9.67
N THR A 12 -0.27 21.72 9.84
CA THR A 12 -1.49 21.04 10.32
C THR A 12 -2.59 21.25 9.29
N TRP A 13 -3.20 20.16 8.85
CA TRP A 13 -4.38 20.20 7.99
C TRP A 13 -5.65 20.16 8.84
N SER A 14 -6.71 20.82 8.36
CA SER A 14 -8.01 20.79 9.00
C SER A 14 -9.09 20.51 7.96
N PHE A 15 -9.81 19.42 8.16
CA PHE A 15 -10.89 18.98 7.28
C PHE A 15 -12.24 19.41 7.86
N THR A 16 -13.04 20.12 7.07
CA THR A 16 -14.40 20.49 7.46
C THR A 16 -15.30 19.26 7.40
N ILE A 17 -15.88 18.89 8.51
CA ILE A 17 -16.79 17.75 8.63
C ILE A 17 -18.24 18.24 8.50
N GLU A 18 -18.98 17.70 7.53
CA GLU A 18 -20.44 17.91 7.45
C GLU A 18 -21.17 17.12 8.52
N ARG A 19 -20.84 15.84 8.64
CA ARG A 19 -21.35 14.94 9.68
C ARG A 19 -20.45 13.74 9.87
N PHE A 20 -20.40 13.21 11.08
CA PHE A 20 -19.87 11.89 11.34
C PHE A 20 -20.95 10.84 11.03
N LEU A 21 -20.55 9.79 10.33
CA LEU A 21 -21.40 8.64 10.02
C LEU A 21 -21.25 7.55 11.07
N VAL A 22 -20.01 7.29 11.46
CA VAL A 22 -19.62 6.29 12.46
C VAL A 22 -18.38 6.77 13.19
N GLU A 23 -18.33 6.55 14.49
CA GLU A 23 -17.15 6.77 15.33
C GLU A 23 -17.04 5.61 16.32
N GLY A 24 -15.84 5.16 16.58
CA GLY A 24 -15.59 4.09 17.51
C GLY A 24 -14.10 3.84 17.75
N LYS A 25 -13.85 2.77 18.47
CA LYS A 25 -12.49 2.34 18.80
C LYS A 25 -12.43 0.82 18.79
N THR A 26 -11.41 0.30 18.15
CA THR A 26 -11.03 -1.12 18.23
C THR A 26 -9.97 -1.32 19.32
N GLN A 27 -9.48 -2.54 19.46
CA GLN A 27 -8.35 -2.80 20.33
C GLN A 27 -7.07 -2.07 19.88
N TYR A 28 -6.97 -1.70 18.58
CA TYR A 28 -5.75 -1.21 17.97
C TYR A 28 -5.76 0.29 17.69
N GLN A 29 -6.92 0.87 17.37
CA GLN A 29 -7.01 2.24 16.87
C GLN A 29 -8.40 2.85 17.07
N GLU A 30 -8.47 4.17 17.08
CA GLU A 30 -9.74 4.91 16.97
C GLU A 30 -10.09 5.09 15.50
N TYR A 31 -11.39 5.00 15.15
CA TYR A 31 -11.83 5.19 13.78
C TYR A 31 -12.99 6.20 13.71
N GLN A 32 -13.01 6.99 12.67
CA GLN A 32 -14.13 7.86 12.30
C GLN A 32 -14.38 7.73 10.79
N ILE A 33 -15.66 7.57 10.44
CA ILE A 33 -16.14 7.74 9.08
C ILE A 33 -16.97 9.02 9.06
N ALA A 34 -16.58 9.98 8.22
CA ALA A 34 -17.23 11.28 8.11
C ALA A 34 -17.56 11.62 6.66
N GLU A 35 -18.55 12.47 6.46
CA GLU A 35 -18.77 13.15 5.19
C GLU A 35 -18.03 14.49 5.16
N ILE A 36 -17.19 14.67 4.15
CA ILE A 36 -16.44 15.89 3.90
C ILE A 36 -16.88 16.47 2.56
N PRO A 37 -17.14 17.80 2.49
CA PRO A 37 -17.50 18.45 1.23
C PRO A 37 -16.53 18.14 0.11
N ARG A 38 -17.03 17.65 -1.01
CA ARG A 38 -16.30 17.25 -2.22
C ARG A 38 -15.45 15.98 -2.09
N PHE A 39 -15.03 15.55 -0.90
CA PHE A 39 -14.32 14.30 -0.67
C PHE A 39 -15.31 13.13 -0.55
N GLY A 40 -16.55 13.43 -0.08
CA GLY A 40 -17.54 12.41 0.21
C GLY A 40 -17.24 11.67 1.51
N LYS A 41 -17.63 10.41 1.58
CA LYS A 41 -17.31 9.53 2.69
C LYS A 41 -15.81 9.39 2.83
N THR A 42 -15.29 9.58 4.03
CA THR A 42 -13.85 9.65 4.33
C THR A 42 -13.59 8.89 5.62
N LEU A 43 -12.54 8.06 5.62
CA LEU A 43 -12.06 7.32 6.78
C LEU A 43 -10.91 8.06 7.44
N PHE A 44 -10.97 8.15 8.77
CA PHE A 44 -9.86 8.53 9.64
C PHE A 44 -9.55 7.38 10.60
N LEU A 45 -8.27 7.12 10.81
CA LEU A 45 -7.75 6.23 11.84
C LEU A 45 -6.79 7.03 12.73
N ASP A 46 -7.02 7.01 14.05
CA ASP A 46 -6.27 7.82 15.01
C ASP A 46 -6.16 9.30 14.59
N TYR A 47 -7.27 9.85 14.09
CA TYR A 47 -7.42 11.23 13.58
C TYR A 47 -6.57 11.54 12.34
N LYS A 48 -5.97 10.52 11.69
CA LYS A 48 -5.26 10.65 10.43
C LYS A 48 -6.13 10.19 9.27
N ILE A 49 -6.20 11.00 8.22
CA ILE A 49 -6.98 10.68 7.04
C ILE A 49 -6.36 9.48 6.31
N GLN A 50 -7.20 8.49 6.01
CA GLN A 50 -6.76 7.25 5.34
C GLN A 50 -7.18 7.20 3.88
N SER A 51 -8.45 7.51 3.60
CA SER A 51 -8.96 7.51 2.23
C SER A 51 -10.30 8.22 2.13
N SER A 52 -10.68 8.62 0.93
CA SER A 52 -11.98 9.21 0.63
C SER A 52 -12.58 8.67 -0.67
N LEU A 53 -13.89 8.74 -0.82
CA LEU A 53 -14.58 8.36 -2.06
C LEU A 53 -14.12 9.16 -3.29
N LEU A 54 -13.54 10.35 -3.08
CA LEU A 54 -13.05 11.18 -4.17
C LEU A 54 -12.00 10.46 -4.99
N ASP A 55 -10.99 9.86 -4.32
CA ASP A 55 -9.75 9.44 -4.97
C ASP A 55 -9.11 8.15 -4.40
N GLU A 56 -9.83 7.38 -3.59
CA GLU A 56 -9.33 6.11 -3.03
C GLU A 56 -8.75 5.20 -4.12
N PHE A 57 -9.37 5.23 -5.31
CA PHE A 57 -8.92 4.42 -6.44
C PHE A 57 -7.50 4.77 -6.90
N ILE A 58 -7.03 6.02 -6.72
CA ILE A 58 -5.67 6.41 -7.09
C ILE A 58 -4.67 5.67 -6.23
N PHE A 59 -4.88 5.69 -4.91
CA PHE A 59 -4.02 4.99 -3.96
C PHE A 59 -4.02 3.49 -4.23
N HIS A 60 -5.19 2.87 -4.27
CA HIS A 60 -5.30 1.40 -4.36
C HIS A 60 -4.89 0.85 -5.71
N GLU A 61 -5.11 1.60 -6.81
CA GLU A 61 -4.56 1.24 -8.11
C GLU A 61 -3.02 1.37 -8.12
N CYS A 62 -2.43 2.40 -7.51
CA CYS A 62 -0.99 2.50 -7.34
C CYS A 62 -0.45 1.38 -6.46
N MET A 63 -1.14 1.02 -5.38
CA MET A 63 -0.71 -0.02 -4.45
C MET A 63 -0.66 -1.41 -5.12
N ALA A 64 -1.69 -1.75 -5.89
CA ALA A 64 -1.85 -3.11 -6.40
C ALA A 64 -1.34 -3.26 -7.85
N GLN A 65 -1.75 -2.38 -8.77
CA GLN A 65 -1.63 -2.63 -10.19
C GLN A 65 -0.19 -2.74 -10.71
N PRO A 66 0.80 -1.92 -10.26
CA PRO A 66 2.17 -2.05 -10.71
C PRO A 66 2.76 -3.44 -10.44
N ALA A 67 2.57 -3.99 -9.24
CA ALA A 67 3.06 -5.32 -8.90
C ALA A 67 2.30 -6.43 -9.64
N MET A 68 0.96 -6.33 -9.62
CA MET A 68 0.09 -7.31 -10.25
C MET A 68 0.35 -7.44 -11.75
N ILE A 69 0.57 -6.32 -12.46
CA ILE A 69 0.80 -6.35 -13.91
C ILE A 69 2.23 -6.74 -14.27
N THR A 70 3.20 -6.45 -13.39
CA THR A 70 4.61 -6.82 -13.58
C THR A 70 4.79 -8.32 -13.53
N HIS A 71 4.16 -9.02 -12.59
CA HIS A 71 4.18 -10.48 -12.58
C HIS A 71 3.40 -11.02 -13.79
N PRO A 72 3.97 -11.93 -14.59
CA PRO A 72 3.36 -12.38 -15.85
C PRO A 72 2.04 -13.12 -15.64
N ASN A 73 1.86 -13.83 -14.53
CA ASN A 73 0.67 -14.62 -14.25
C ASN A 73 0.44 -14.77 -12.73
N PRO A 74 0.03 -13.69 -12.02
CA PRO A 74 -0.18 -13.77 -10.57
C PRO A 74 -1.40 -14.61 -10.24
N LYS A 75 -1.21 -15.72 -9.52
CA LYS A 75 -2.25 -16.66 -9.08
C LYS A 75 -2.52 -16.59 -7.59
N LYS A 76 -1.46 -16.48 -6.79
CA LYS A 76 -1.51 -16.44 -5.34
C LYS A 76 -0.98 -15.12 -4.82
N VAL A 77 -1.84 -14.35 -4.19
CA VAL A 77 -1.53 -13.00 -3.71
C VAL A 77 -1.67 -12.93 -2.19
N ALA A 78 -0.73 -12.30 -1.50
CA ALA A 78 -0.87 -11.90 -0.11
C ALA A 78 -1.06 -10.40 -0.01
N ILE A 79 -1.99 -9.95 0.82
CA ILE A 79 -2.20 -8.54 1.17
C ILE A 79 -1.97 -8.41 2.68
N CYS A 80 -0.99 -7.61 3.08
CA CYS A 80 -0.69 -7.32 4.47
C CYS A 80 -1.30 -5.98 4.83
N GLY A 81 -2.25 -5.95 5.76
CA GLY A 81 -3.09 -4.79 6.05
C GLY A 81 -4.18 -4.57 5.00
N GLY A 82 -4.49 -3.32 4.73
CA GLY A 82 -5.51 -2.95 3.75
C GLY A 82 -6.94 -3.16 4.25
N GLY A 83 -7.19 -2.96 5.55
CA GLY A 83 -8.47 -3.21 6.24
C GLY A 83 -9.72 -2.65 5.54
N GLU A 84 -9.56 -1.68 4.65
CA GLU A 84 -10.63 -1.14 3.80
C GLU A 84 -11.10 -2.11 2.71
N GLY A 85 -10.31 -3.14 2.39
CA GLY A 85 -10.61 -4.14 1.37
C GLY A 85 -10.46 -3.65 -0.08
N ALA A 86 -10.01 -2.42 -0.30
CA ALA A 86 -9.87 -1.86 -1.63
C ALA A 86 -8.63 -2.39 -2.36
N THR A 87 -7.50 -2.59 -1.67
CA THR A 87 -6.32 -3.27 -2.23
C THR A 87 -6.64 -4.72 -2.58
N LEU A 88 -7.42 -5.42 -1.77
CA LEU A 88 -7.95 -6.75 -2.09
C LEU A 88 -8.82 -6.72 -3.35
N ARG A 89 -9.74 -5.76 -3.45
CA ARG A 89 -10.56 -5.54 -4.66
C ARG A 89 -9.69 -5.36 -5.90
N GLU A 90 -8.65 -4.54 -5.81
CA GLU A 90 -7.77 -4.28 -6.96
C GLU A 90 -7.00 -5.55 -7.38
N ALA A 91 -6.54 -6.36 -6.44
CA ALA A 91 -5.91 -7.64 -6.75
C ALA A 91 -6.88 -8.62 -7.40
N LEU A 92 -8.11 -8.71 -6.92
CA LEU A 92 -9.15 -9.61 -7.42
C LEU A 92 -9.71 -9.22 -8.80
N LYS A 93 -9.46 -8.00 -9.29
CA LYS A 93 -9.76 -7.61 -10.68
C LYS A 93 -9.04 -8.49 -11.71
N HIS A 94 -7.89 -9.05 -11.35
CA HIS A 94 -7.14 -9.94 -12.23
C HIS A 94 -7.78 -11.33 -12.26
N ASN A 95 -8.24 -11.75 -13.42
CA ASN A 95 -8.85 -13.08 -13.61
C ASN A 95 -7.85 -14.24 -13.44
N THR A 96 -6.56 -13.95 -13.40
CA THR A 96 -5.49 -14.92 -13.12
C THR A 96 -5.43 -15.32 -11.65
N VAL A 97 -5.91 -14.47 -10.74
CA VAL A 97 -5.86 -14.73 -9.31
C VAL A 97 -6.77 -15.90 -8.95
N GLU A 98 -6.17 -16.94 -8.40
CA GLU A 98 -6.84 -18.13 -7.89
C GLU A 98 -7.06 -18.05 -6.38
N LYS A 99 -6.16 -17.35 -5.67
CA LYS A 99 -6.23 -17.16 -4.21
C LYS A 99 -5.65 -15.81 -3.80
N ALA A 100 -6.40 -15.06 -3.01
CA ALA A 100 -5.97 -13.83 -2.36
C ALA A 100 -6.08 -14.02 -0.84
N VAL A 101 -4.95 -13.96 -0.13
CA VAL A 101 -4.90 -14.04 1.34
C VAL A 101 -4.69 -12.64 1.88
N MET A 102 -5.69 -12.10 2.55
CA MET A 102 -5.60 -10.81 3.22
C MET A 102 -5.36 -11.01 4.70
N ILE A 103 -4.30 -10.42 5.23
CA ILE A 103 -3.86 -10.57 6.60
C ILE A 103 -3.94 -9.21 7.28
N ASP A 104 -4.89 -9.06 8.18
CA ASP A 104 -5.06 -7.84 8.96
C ASP A 104 -5.27 -8.19 10.44
N ILE A 105 -4.68 -7.39 11.31
CA ILE A 105 -4.76 -7.63 12.76
C ILE A 105 -6.09 -7.17 13.36
N ASP A 106 -6.78 -6.25 12.69
CA ASP A 106 -7.95 -5.55 13.23
C ASP A 106 -9.26 -6.07 12.63
N GLU A 107 -9.75 -7.20 13.14
CA GLU A 107 -11.02 -7.80 12.75
C GLU A 107 -12.21 -6.84 12.96
N GLU A 108 -12.20 -6.09 14.07
CA GLU A 108 -13.29 -5.16 14.39
C GLU A 108 -13.37 -4.03 13.36
N LEU A 109 -12.21 -3.52 12.89
CA LEU A 109 -12.17 -2.53 11.82
C LEU A 109 -12.76 -3.08 10.52
N ILE A 110 -12.36 -4.30 10.13
CA ILE A 110 -12.88 -4.95 8.91
C ILE A 110 -14.39 -5.14 8.99
N ASP A 111 -14.92 -5.57 10.12
CA ASP A 111 -16.36 -5.73 10.30
C ASP A 111 -17.11 -4.39 10.19
N MET A 112 -16.54 -3.33 10.74
CA MET A 112 -17.05 -1.97 10.58
C MET A 112 -17.02 -1.53 9.11
N VAL A 113 -15.92 -1.78 8.41
CA VAL A 113 -15.74 -1.44 6.98
C VAL A 113 -16.75 -2.19 6.10
N LYS A 114 -16.96 -3.48 6.33
CA LYS A 114 -17.96 -4.28 5.59
C LYS A 114 -19.35 -3.65 5.61
N VAL A 115 -19.73 -3.06 6.75
CA VAL A 115 -21.04 -2.44 6.93
C VAL A 115 -21.10 -1.02 6.39
N HIS A 116 -20.09 -0.21 6.65
CA HIS A 116 -20.16 1.24 6.45
C HIS A 116 -19.39 1.76 5.23
N MET A 117 -18.52 0.94 4.63
CA MET A 117 -17.69 1.33 3.48
C MET A 117 -17.78 0.34 2.29
N PRO A 118 -18.99 -0.11 1.89
CA PRO A 118 -19.13 -1.10 0.81
C PRO A 118 -18.58 -0.62 -0.54
N GLU A 119 -18.45 0.69 -0.73
CA GLU A 119 -17.89 1.29 -1.95
C GLU A 119 -16.40 0.99 -2.13
N TRP A 120 -15.65 0.74 -1.03
CA TRP A 120 -14.23 0.40 -1.08
C TRP A 120 -14.01 -1.05 -1.48
N HIS A 121 -14.54 -1.97 -0.70
CA HIS A 121 -14.29 -3.40 -0.93
C HIS A 121 -15.14 -4.02 -2.05
N GLN A 122 -16.31 -3.44 -2.36
CA GLN A 122 -17.21 -3.88 -3.45
C GLN A 122 -17.45 -5.41 -3.48
N GLY A 123 -17.58 -6.03 -2.29
CA GLY A 123 -17.78 -7.47 -2.14
C GLY A 123 -16.50 -8.31 -2.13
N ALA A 124 -15.30 -7.70 -2.18
CA ALA A 124 -14.03 -8.43 -2.23
C ALA A 124 -13.80 -9.37 -1.03
N PHE A 125 -14.33 -9.03 0.14
CA PHE A 125 -14.25 -9.91 1.32
C PHE A 125 -15.02 -11.21 1.16
N ASP A 126 -16.07 -11.21 0.34
CA ASP A 126 -16.94 -12.38 0.10
C ASP A 126 -16.62 -13.11 -1.21
N ASP A 127 -15.58 -12.66 -1.93
CA ASP A 127 -15.12 -13.34 -3.15
C ASP A 127 -14.60 -14.75 -2.80
N PRO A 128 -15.01 -15.81 -3.51
CA PRO A 128 -14.59 -17.20 -3.19
C PRO A 128 -13.08 -17.42 -3.26
N ARG A 129 -12.34 -16.53 -3.88
CA ARG A 129 -10.86 -16.57 -3.93
C ARG A 129 -10.21 -15.94 -2.70
N THR A 130 -10.98 -15.21 -1.87
CA THR A 130 -10.49 -14.53 -0.68
C THR A 130 -10.37 -15.47 0.50
N GLU A 131 -9.23 -15.40 1.17
CA GLU A 131 -9.03 -15.93 2.51
C GLU A 131 -8.65 -14.76 3.43
N LEU A 132 -9.50 -14.49 4.41
CA LEU A 132 -9.29 -13.40 5.37
C LEU A 132 -8.73 -13.97 6.67
N ILE A 133 -7.58 -13.47 7.11
CA ILE A 133 -6.84 -13.94 8.27
C ILE A 133 -6.63 -12.77 9.25
N HIS A 134 -7.14 -12.93 10.47
CA HIS A 134 -7.01 -11.92 11.53
C HIS A 134 -5.81 -12.25 12.42
N THR A 135 -4.63 -11.70 12.05
CA THR A 135 -3.38 -11.86 12.79
C THR A 135 -2.32 -10.85 12.38
N ASP A 136 -1.22 -10.82 13.10
CA ASP A 136 -0.02 -10.07 12.70
C ASP A 136 0.53 -10.60 11.37
N ALA A 137 0.62 -9.71 10.37
CA ALA A 137 1.04 -10.05 9.00
C ALA A 137 2.50 -10.52 8.94
N ARG A 138 3.39 -9.92 9.74
CA ARG A 138 4.80 -10.33 9.83
C ARG A 138 4.92 -11.75 10.35
N LYS A 139 4.18 -12.06 11.43
CA LYS A 139 4.16 -13.39 11.99
C LYS A 139 3.58 -14.42 11.01
N TYR A 140 2.46 -14.08 10.37
CA TYR A 140 1.83 -14.96 9.39
C TYR A 140 2.78 -15.31 8.25
N LEU A 141 3.43 -14.33 7.64
CA LEU A 141 4.37 -14.57 6.55
C LEU A 141 5.61 -15.36 6.99
N ALA A 142 6.12 -15.12 8.20
CA ALA A 142 7.23 -15.89 8.76
C ALA A 142 6.86 -17.39 8.96
N ASP A 143 5.66 -17.66 9.44
CA ASP A 143 5.13 -19.01 9.63
C ASP A 143 4.82 -19.70 8.27
N HIS A 144 4.69 -18.92 7.18
CA HIS A 144 4.38 -19.39 5.83
C HIS A 144 5.55 -19.23 4.85
N LYS A 145 6.78 -19.36 5.34
CA LYS A 145 7.98 -19.40 4.48
C LYS A 145 7.83 -20.48 3.40
N GLY A 146 8.11 -20.13 2.15
CA GLY A 146 7.95 -21.02 1.01
C GLY A 146 6.50 -21.22 0.54
N ALA A 147 5.56 -20.40 1.01
CA ALA A 147 4.15 -20.44 0.58
C ALA A 147 3.96 -20.20 -0.92
N GLY A 148 4.94 -19.55 -1.58
CA GLY A 148 4.94 -19.32 -3.02
C GLY A 148 3.93 -18.25 -3.47
N PHE A 149 3.84 -17.14 -2.75
CA PHE A 149 3.06 -16.01 -3.22
C PHE A 149 3.71 -15.37 -4.46
N ASP A 150 2.92 -15.21 -5.52
CA ASP A 150 3.37 -14.55 -6.75
C ASP A 150 3.48 -13.03 -6.55
N VAL A 151 2.57 -12.48 -5.73
CA VAL A 151 2.58 -11.06 -5.37
C VAL A 151 2.32 -10.91 -3.87
N VAL A 152 3.09 -10.04 -3.23
CA VAL A 152 2.86 -9.58 -1.85
C VAL A 152 2.65 -8.07 -1.88
N LEU A 153 1.50 -7.62 -1.40
CA LEU A 153 1.11 -6.22 -1.28
C LEU A 153 1.13 -5.81 0.19
N SER A 154 1.98 -4.86 0.55
CA SER A 154 2.13 -4.37 1.93
C SER A 154 1.45 -3.00 2.07
N ASP A 155 0.16 -3.05 2.39
CA ASP A 155 -0.73 -1.91 2.55
C ASP A 155 -0.97 -1.64 4.05
N LEU A 156 0.08 -1.18 4.68
CA LEU A 156 0.18 -1.02 6.14
C LEU A 156 0.15 0.47 6.52
N PRO A 157 -0.33 0.82 7.72
CA PRO A 157 -0.27 2.20 8.19
C PRO A 157 1.19 2.67 8.34
N ASP A 158 1.36 4.00 8.39
CA ASP A 158 2.67 4.60 8.60
C ASP A 158 3.31 4.14 9.93
N PRO A 159 4.66 4.06 9.98
CA PRO A 159 5.39 3.59 11.16
C PRO A 159 5.45 4.65 12.26
N LEU A 160 4.34 4.85 12.98
CA LEU A 160 4.22 5.79 14.09
C LEU A 160 4.89 5.25 15.36
N GLU A 161 5.41 6.15 16.22
CA GLU A 161 6.20 5.83 17.40
C GLU A 161 5.57 4.79 18.35
N ALA A 162 4.26 4.80 18.50
CA ALA A 162 3.54 3.87 19.38
C ALA A 162 2.89 2.67 18.65
N GLY A 163 3.07 2.56 17.34
CA GLY A 163 2.35 1.59 16.51
C GLY A 163 3.13 0.29 16.28
N PRO A 164 2.42 -0.83 16.07
CA PRO A 164 3.05 -2.11 15.70
C PRO A 164 3.70 -2.08 14.31
N ALA A 165 3.35 -1.11 13.48
CA ALA A 165 3.81 -1.00 12.10
C ALA A 165 5.31 -0.69 11.96
N VAL A 166 5.97 -0.17 12.98
CA VAL A 166 7.39 0.24 12.95
C VAL A 166 8.31 -0.88 12.42
N TYR A 167 8.04 -2.13 12.77
CA TYR A 167 8.84 -3.27 12.34
C TYR A 167 8.42 -3.88 10.99
N LEU A 168 7.45 -3.25 10.31
CA LEU A 168 6.94 -3.68 9.00
C LEU A 168 7.56 -2.89 7.84
N PHE A 169 8.60 -2.10 8.14
CA PHE A 169 9.39 -1.31 7.18
C PHE A 169 10.89 -1.63 7.25
N THR A 170 11.26 -2.77 7.85
CA THR A 170 12.65 -3.16 8.10
C THR A 170 13.13 -4.21 7.11
N LYS A 171 14.45 -4.31 6.95
CA LYS A 171 15.11 -5.33 6.13
C LYS A 171 14.67 -6.74 6.51
N GLU A 172 14.50 -7.00 7.81
CA GLU A 172 14.06 -8.28 8.33
C GLU A 172 12.64 -8.62 7.87
N TYR A 173 11.73 -7.65 7.87
CA TYR A 173 10.38 -7.83 7.35
C TYR A 173 10.38 -8.07 5.83
N PHE A 174 11.16 -7.30 5.08
CA PHE A 174 11.27 -7.49 3.63
C PHE A 174 11.85 -8.86 3.28
N GLN A 175 12.77 -9.39 4.10
CA GLN A 175 13.28 -10.75 3.94
C GLN A 175 12.20 -11.80 4.24
N ILE A 176 11.37 -11.60 5.26
CA ILE A 176 10.23 -12.47 5.57
C ILE A 176 9.24 -12.49 4.40
N CYS A 177 8.92 -11.32 3.83
CA CYS A 177 8.08 -11.24 2.63
C CYS A 177 8.69 -12.04 1.49
N ALA A 178 9.98 -11.83 1.21
CA ALA A 178 10.68 -12.54 0.14
C ALA A 178 10.68 -14.07 0.36
N ASP A 179 10.88 -14.52 1.60
CA ASP A 179 10.91 -15.94 1.94
C ASP A 179 9.54 -16.63 1.74
N ALA A 180 8.44 -15.88 1.84
CA ALA A 180 7.08 -16.38 1.58
C ALA A 180 6.70 -16.35 0.08
N MET A 181 7.45 -15.66 -0.76
CA MET A 181 7.17 -15.49 -2.19
C MET A 181 7.71 -16.63 -3.03
N SER A 182 7.18 -16.76 -4.24
CA SER A 182 7.71 -17.61 -5.31
C SER A 182 9.10 -17.12 -5.80
N ASP A 183 9.77 -17.92 -6.63
CA ASP A 183 11.12 -17.58 -7.15
C ASP A 183 11.12 -16.38 -8.12
N ASP A 184 9.97 -16.00 -8.65
CA ASP A 184 9.78 -14.84 -9.51
C ASP A 184 8.78 -13.82 -8.96
N GLY A 185 8.53 -13.90 -7.65
CA GLY A 185 7.56 -13.07 -6.97
C GLY A 185 7.87 -11.57 -6.99
N VAL A 186 6.80 -10.78 -6.89
CA VAL A 186 6.84 -9.31 -6.88
C VAL A 186 6.24 -8.79 -5.57
N PHE A 187 6.99 -7.95 -4.89
CA PHE A 187 6.58 -7.23 -3.68
C PHE A 187 6.24 -5.79 -4.03
N ALA A 188 5.19 -5.23 -3.45
CA ALA A 188 4.94 -3.81 -3.47
C ALA A 188 4.48 -3.31 -2.10
N MET A 189 4.82 -2.06 -1.79
CA MET A 189 4.45 -1.42 -0.55
C MET A 189 4.13 0.06 -0.74
N GLN A 190 3.24 0.60 0.10
CA GLN A 190 3.21 2.03 0.35
C GLN A 190 4.42 2.41 1.22
N ALA A 191 5.00 3.58 1.01
CA ALA A 191 6.22 4.00 1.70
C ALA A 191 6.16 5.44 2.22
N GLY A 192 4.97 6.00 2.37
CA GLY A 192 4.75 7.34 2.90
C GLY A 192 4.94 8.46 1.87
N CYS A 193 5.14 9.66 2.35
CA CYS A 193 5.22 10.85 1.51
C CYS A 193 6.42 10.83 0.56
N ALA A 194 6.18 11.22 -0.70
CA ALA A 194 7.22 11.47 -1.71
C ALA A 194 7.35 12.95 -2.03
N ASN A 195 7.17 13.84 -1.05
CA ASN A 195 7.30 15.27 -1.24
C ASN A 195 8.67 15.80 -0.80
N ILE A 196 9.02 17.01 -1.24
CA ILE A 196 10.33 17.61 -1.01
C ILE A 196 10.62 17.86 0.48
N ASN A 197 9.59 18.09 1.31
CA ASN A 197 9.76 18.43 2.72
C ASN A 197 9.88 17.20 3.62
N TYR A 198 9.37 16.03 3.18
CA TYR A 198 9.25 14.86 4.06
C TYR A 198 9.34 13.52 3.33
N PRO A 199 10.38 13.27 2.52
CA PRO A 199 10.53 12.01 1.79
C PRO A 199 11.19 10.89 2.61
N TYR A 200 11.45 11.07 3.90
CA TYR A 200 12.41 10.28 4.67
C TYR A 200 12.06 8.80 4.80
N CYS A 201 10.78 8.47 5.02
CA CYS A 201 10.35 7.08 5.07
C CYS A 201 10.52 6.42 3.69
N PHE A 202 10.04 7.09 2.64
CA PHE A 202 10.13 6.61 1.27
C PHE A 202 11.57 6.31 0.85
N VAL A 203 12.49 7.28 1.04
CA VAL A 203 13.89 7.10 0.60
C VAL A 203 14.64 6.08 1.47
N ALA A 204 14.32 5.96 2.75
CA ALA A 204 14.92 4.95 3.61
C ALA A 204 14.43 3.52 3.27
N CYS A 205 13.15 3.35 2.95
CA CYS A 205 12.62 2.07 2.46
C CYS A 205 13.23 1.70 1.11
N LEU A 206 13.36 2.68 0.20
CA LEU A 206 13.99 2.49 -1.10
C LEU A 206 15.44 2.02 -0.95
N GLU A 207 16.24 2.71 -0.13
CA GLU A 207 17.64 2.35 0.19
C GLU A 207 17.73 0.95 0.81
N THR A 208 16.80 0.61 1.71
CA THR A 208 16.76 -0.70 2.37
C THR A 208 16.56 -1.83 1.37
N LEU A 209 15.58 -1.67 0.46
CA LEU A 209 15.30 -2.69 -0.56
C LEU A 209 16.41 -2.76 -1.61
N GLU A 210 16.98 -1.62 -2.01
CA GLU A 210 18.14 -1.60 -2.92
C GLU A 210 19.39 -2.26 -2.31
N ALA A 211 19.56 -2.20 -1.00
CA ALA A 211 20.62 -2.92 -0.30
C ALA A 211 20.41 -4.45 -0.29
N MET A 212 19.22 -4.92 -0.66
CA MET A 212 18.86 -6.36 -0.72
C MET A 212 18.95 -6.94 -2.15
N LYS A 213 19.93 -6.52 -2.96
CA LYS A 213 20.05 -6.89 -4.39
C LYS A 213 20.15 -8.40 -4.67
N GLU A 214 20.63 -9.18 -3.72
CA GLU A 214 20.66 -10.65 -3.85
C GLU A 214 19.26 -11.25 -3.73
N THR A 215 18.37 -10.61 -2.98
CA THR A 215 16.98 -11.03 -2.77
C THR A 215 16.05 -10.40 -3.81
N PHE A 216 16.22 -9.11 -4.05
CA PHE A 216 15.46 -8.31 -5.00
C PHE A 216 16.39 -7.61 -5.98
N PRO A 217 16.78 -8.27 -7.09
CA PRO A 217 17.61 -7.66 -8.12
C PRO A 217 16.98 -6.45 -8.81
N VAL A 218 15.67 -6.34 -8.75
CA VAL A 218 14.91 -5.21 -9.30
C VAL A 218 14.20 -4.47 -8.17
N VAL A 219 14.50 -3.19 -8.00
CA VAL A 219 13.81 -2.28 -7.08
C VAL A 219 13.46 -1.00 -7.82
N ARG A 220 12.20 -0.56 -7.73
CA ARG A 220 11.69 0.63 -8.40
C ARG A 220 10.82 1.43 -7.44
N GLY A 221 11.27 2.65 -7.11
CA GLY A 221 10.40 3.64 -6.48
C GLY A 221 9.43 4.21 -7.50
N TYR A 222 8.19 4.47 -7.07
CA TYR A 222 7.19 5.13 -7.89
C TYR A 222 6.24 5.96 -7.01
N TRP A 223 5.40 6.76 -7.63
CA TRP A 223 4.58 7.71 -6.89
C TRP A 223 3.22 7.96 -7.54
N GLY A 224 2.30 8.47 -6.73
CA GLY A 224 1.00 8.97 -7.15
C GLY A 224 0.61 10.24 -6.40
N ILE A 225 -0.20 11.08 -7.01
CA ILE A 225 -0.74 12.27 -6.34
C ILE A 225 -2.10 11.90 -5.75
N ILE A 226 -2.16 11.83 -4.42
CA ILE A 226 -3.38 11.49 -3.69
C ILE A 226 -3.94 12.80 -3.10
N THR A 227 -5.05 13.26 -3.65
CA THR A 227 -5.65 14.53 -3.25
C THR A 227 -6.09 14.51 -1.78
N THR A 228 -6.58 13.37 -1.32
CA THR A 228 -6.98 13.15 0.08
C THR A 228 -5.82 13.39 1.04
N PHE A 229 -4.61 12.99 0.68
CA PHE A 229 -3.40 13.20 1.49
C PHE A 229 -2.77 14.59 1.27
N MET A 230 -3.27 15.39 0.35
CA MET A 230 -2.69 16.69 -0.06
C MET A 230 -1.24 16.62 -0.54
N LEU A 231 -0.71 15.43 -0.80
CA LEU A 231 0.71 15.16 -1.08
C LEU A 231 0.89 14.11 -2.17
N PRO A 232 2.03 14.14 -2.86
CA PRO A 232 2.50 12.97 -3.58
C PRO A 232 2.86 11.85 -2.59
N TRP A 233 2.39 10.63 -2.90
CA TRP A 233 2.62 9.45 -2.08
C TRP A 233 3.56 8.49 -2.78
N GLY A 234 4.52 7.96 -2.04
CA GLY A 234 5.54 7.05 -2.53
C GLY A 234 5.14 5.59 -2.35
N PHE A 235 5.49 4.82 -3.35
CA PHE A 235 5.35 3.37 -3.36
C PHE A 235 6.66 2.75 -3.83
N ILE A 236 6.92 1.51 -3.46
CA ILE A 236 8.10 0.78 -3.93
C ILE A 236 7.67 -0.59 -4.43
N LEU A 237 8.20 -0.97 -5.58
CA LEU A 237 8.12 -2.31 -6.13
C LEU A 237 9.49 -2.95 -6.04
N ALA A 238 9.55 -4.15 -5.47
CA ALA A 238 10.74 -4.99 -5.44
C ALA A 238 10.44 -6.36 -6.04
N SER A 239 11.24 -6.81 -6.98
CA SER A 239 10.98 -8.05 -7.71
C SER A 239 12.19 -8.95 -7.72
N LYS A 240 11.93 -10.25 -7.59
CA LYS A 240 12.97 -11.28 -7.72
C LYS A 240 13.43 -11.50 -9.15
N LYS A 241 12.63 -11.06 -10.16
CA LYS A 241 12.95 -11.35 -11.55
C LYS A 241 12.46 -10.31 -12.55
N HIS A 242 11.23 -9.85 -12.44
CA HIS A 242 10.56 -9.06 -13.47
C HIS A 242 10.74 -7.56 -13.22
N ASP A 243 11.21 -6.82 -14.22
CA ASP A 243 11.27 -5.35 -14.14
C ASP A 243 10.00 -4.74 -14.74
N PRO A 244 9.26 -3.89 -14.01
CA PRO A 244 8.11 -3.20 -14.58
C PRO A 244 8.48 -2.34 -15.80
N LEU A 245 9.70 -1.81 -15.85
CA LEU A 245 10.17 -0.96 -16.96
C LEU A 245 10.50 -1.72 -18.23
N ASP A 246 10.60 -3.06 -18.18
CA ASP A 246 10.76 -3.90 -19.39
C ASP A 246 9.41 -4.06 -20.14
N LEU A 247 8.29 -3.68 -19.52
CA LEU A 247 6.96 -3.80 -20.12
C LEU A 247 6.70 -2.63 -21.07
N THR A 248 6.55 -2.93 -22.34
CA THR A 248 6.10 -1.94 -23.32
C THR A 248 4.61 -1.61 -23.17
N GLU A 249 4.18 -0.44 -23.62
CA GLU A 249 2.75 -0.07 -23.61
C GLU A 249 1.89 -1.12 -24.35
N GLU A 250 2.39 -1.67 -25.45
CA GLU A 250 1.70 -2.73 -26.20
C GLU A 250 1.51 -4.01 -25.36
N GLU A 251 2.55 -4.45 -24.64
CA GLU A 251 2.46 -5.60 -23.74
C GLU A 251 1.50 -5.34 -22.58
N LEU A 252 1.52 -4.14 -22.02
CA LEU A 252 0.59 -3.73 -20.96
C LEU A 252 -0.85 -3.78 -21.46
N ILE A 253 -1.14 -3.22 -22.64
CA ILE A 253 -2.48 -3.27 -23.26
C ILE A 253 -2.93 -4.72 -23.40
N LYS A 254 -2.07 -5.62 -23.89
CA LYS A 254 -2.36 -7.05 -24.00
C LYS A 254 -2.67 -7.69 -22.65
N ARG A 255 -1.85 -7.42 -21.62
CA ARG A 255 -2.05 -7.95 -20.26
C ARG A 255 -3.37 -7.46 -19.64
N PHE A 256 -3.66 -6.17 -19.75
CA PHE A 256 -4.92 -5.59 -19.25
C PHE A 256 -6.13 -6.25 -19.93
N ALA A 257 -6.11 -6.39 -21.26
CA ALA A 257 -7.18 -7.02 -22.01
C ALA A 257 -7.35 -8.51 -21.66
N ALA A 258 -6.24 -9.26 -21.57
CA ALA A 258 -6.26 -10.69 -21.22
C ALA A 258 -6.77 -10.95 -19.80
N ARG A 259 -6.49 -10.04 -18.86
CA ARG A 259 -6.91 -10.15 -17.45
C ARG A 259 -8.31 -9.60 -17.20
N GLY A 260 -8.90 -8.92 -18.17
CA GLY A 260 -10.33 -8.55 -18.21
C GLY A 260 -10.72 -7.43 -17.24
N PHE A 261 -9.82 -6.51 -16.90
CA PHE A 261 -10.12 -5.41 -15.98
C PHE A 261 -9.81 -4.03 -16.56
N GLN A 262 -10.33 -3.01 -15.90
CA GLN A 262 -10.11 -1.61 -16.22
C GLN A 262 -9.75 -0.85 -14.96
N THR A 263 -8.97 0.21 -15.14
CA THR A 263 -8.53 1.14 -14.10
C THR A 263 -8.85 2.58 -14.51
N ARG A 264 -8.88 3.48 -13.54
CA ARG A 264 -9.19 4.90 -13.76
C ARG A 264 -7.93 5.77 -13.78
N TYR A 265 -6.91 5.37 -13.02
CA TYR A 265 -5.65 6.12 -12.84
C TYR A 265 -4.47 5.37 -13.45
N TYR A 266 -4.20 4.14 -12.96
CA TYR A 266 -3.07 3.35 -13.45
C TYR A 266 -3.45 2.62 -14.76
N THR A 267 -3.03 3.17 -15.87
CA THR A 267 -3.32 2.65 -17.22
C THR A 267 -2.05 2.25 -17.96
N PRO A 268 -2.10 1.42 -19.01
CA PRO A 268 -0.93 1.11 -19.84
C PRO A 268 -0.15 2.34 -20.29
N ARG A 269 -0.86 3.39 -20.71
CA ARG A 269 -0.27 4.66 -21.12
C ARG A 269 0.45 5.39 -19.98
N PHE A 270 -0.03 5.24 -18.73
CA PHE A 270 0.48 5.97 -17.57
C PHE A 270 1.56 5.20 -16.81
N HIS A 271 1.76 3.91 -17.13
CA HIS A 271 2.67 3.01 -16.44
C HIS A 271 4.07 3.60 -16.23
N ASN A 272 4.76 3.98 -17.31
CA ASN A 272 6.11 4.52 -17.19
C ASN A 272 6.17 5.87 -16.43
N SER A 273 5.09 6.64 -16.48
CA SER A 273 5.03 7.95 -15.82
C SER A 273 5.06 7.85 -14.30
N VAL A 274 4.43 6.83 -13.71
CA VAL A 274 4.45 6.67 -12.25
C VAL A 274 5.85 6.32 -11.72
N PHE A 275 6.69 5.66 -12.53
CA PHE A 275 8.07 5.31 -12.16
C PHE A 275 9.08 6.43 -12.41
N THR A 276 8.66 7.56 -12.94
CA THR A 276 9.52 8.72 -13.14
C THR A 276 9.54 9.57 -11.87
N LEU A 277 10.55 9.36 -11.03
CA LEU A 277 10.73 10.14 -9.81
C LEU A 277 11.44 11.47 -10.12
N PRO A 278 11.03 12.59 -9.46
CA PRO A 278 11.74 13.84 -9.54
C PRO A 278 13.16 13.76 -8.95
N ASP A 279 14.07 14.60 -9.47
CA ASP A 279 15.48 14.61 -9.02
C ASP A 279 15.63 14.87 -7.51
N TYR A 280 14.76 15.66 -6.90
CA TYR A 280 14.81 15.92 -5.45
C TYR A 280 14.63 14.66 -4.59
N ILE A 281 13.92 13.63 -5.08
CA ILE A 281 13.83 12.32 -4.40
C ILE A 281 15.18 11.60 -4.45
N MET A 282 15.87 11.64 -5.59
CA MET A 282 17.19 11.03 -5.74
C MET A 282 18.24 11.76 -4.90
N GLU A 283 18.11 13.08 -4.76
CA GLU A 283 18.94 13.90 -3.89
C GLU A 283 18.67 13.54 -2.41
N ALA A 284 17.40 13.48 -2.01
CA ALA A 284 17.00 13.10 -0.66
C ALA A 284 17.46 11.68 -0.30
N GLN A 285 17.43 10.72 -1.24
CA GLN A 285 17.93 9.37 -1.00
C GLN A 285 19.44 9.37 -0.71
N LYS A 286 20.22 10.15 -1.46
CA LYS A 286 21.66 10.28 -1.22
C LYS A 286 21.99 10.90 0.12
N GLU A 287 21.17 11.87 0.59
CA GLU A 287 21.40 12.61 1.82
C GLU A 287 20.85 11.88 3.06
N HIS A 288 19.68 11.23 2.95
CA HIS A 288 18.89 10.70 4.06
C HIS A 288 18.61 9.20 3.97
N GLY A 289 18.96 8.57 2.83
CA GLY A 289 18.78 7.14 2.65
C GLY A 289 19.63 6.35 3.67
N ARG A 290 18.99 5.38 4.31
CA ARG A 290 19.65 4.47 5.24
C ARG A 290 18.97 3.11 5.24
N VAL A 291 19.71 2.07 5.57
CA VAL A 291 19.13 0.74 5.73
C VAL A 291 18.38 0.66 7.05
N LEU A 292 17.08 0.36 6.96
CA LEU A 292 16.22 0.14 8.11
C LEU A 292 16.32 -1.29 8.59
N THR A 293 16.52 -1.47 9.89
CA THR A 293 16.59 -2.78 10.55
C THR A 293 15.71 -2.77 11.80
N ASP A 294 15.42 -3.95 12.35
CA ASP A 294 14.67 -4.05 13.61
C ASP A 294 15.38 -3.33 14.78
N ALA A 295 16.71 -3.22 14.72
CA ALA A 295 17.49 -2.47 15.71
C ALA A 295 17.50 -0.95 15.45
N ALA A 296 17.19 -0.51 14.24
CA ALA A 296 17.19 0.89 13.83
C ALA A 296 16.07 1.15 12.80
N PRO A 297 14.81 1.01 13.19
CA PRO A 297 13.68 1.21 12.30
C PRO A 297 13.48 2.68 11.95
N PHE A 298 12.61 2.95 11.00
CA PHE A 298 12.04 4.28 10.81
C PHE A 298 10.89 4.47 11.79
N VAL A 299 10.86 5.64 12.44
CA VAL A 299 9.76 6.04 13.31
C VAL A 299 9.31 7.43 12.87
N TRP A 300 8.05 7.55 12.52
CA TRP A 300 7.48 8.84 12.21
C TRP A 300 7.18 9.60 13.50
N THR A 301 7.89 10.70 13.71
CA THR A 301 7.62 11.66 14.79
C THR A 301 6.93 12.86 14.15
N ALA A 302 5.65 13.05 14.40
CA ALA A 302 4.88 14.22 13.98
C ALA A 302 5.08 15.40 14.95
#